data_0c3f2b39bd8183d20a45a778a97e1e49
#
_entry.id   0c3f2b39bd8183d20a45a778a97e1e49
#
_cell.length_a   1.000
_cell.length_b   1.000
_cell.length_c   1.000
_cell.angle_alpha   90.00
_cell.angle_beta   90.00
_cell.angle_gamma   90.00
#
_symmetry.space_group_name_H-M   'P 1'
#
loop_
_entity.id
_entity.type
_entity.pdbx_description
1 polymer ?
#
loop_
_entity_poly.entity_id
_entity_poly.type
_entity_poly.pdbx_seq_one_letter_code
_entity_poly.pdbx_strand_id
1 'polypeptide(L)'
;FTGKNWQKVRAVTVRIGINGFGRIGRCVLAHIVSSGRKDVEVVKINATGPLETSAHLMRYDSVHGRFDGEITVGDGTLDLGLGPIEMFSSYDPNTLDWSGVDVVLECTGNFNDGDKAKVHLARGAKKVLISAPAVNVDRTIVLGANEAALLPNDVMISNGSCTTNCLAPLAKALNDAIGIERGIMTTIHSYTGDQPTLDRRHSDLYRARAAAMALIPTSTGAAKALGEVLPEMAGRLDGTAIRVPTPNVSCVDLTFEAARAVTKEEVNAAVERAAKGEMAGILGYDPAPKVSIDFNHTPESSIFAPDQTKVVGGTTVRVLSWYDNEWGFSVRMADLAAKMGQLQ
;
A
#
# COMPACT_ATOMS: atom_id res chain seq x y z
N PHE A 1 22.14 -20.17 38.55
CA PHE A 1 23.33 -19.75 37.79
C PHE A 1 23.23 -20.30 36.37
N THR A 2 22.84 -19.50 35.39
CA THR A 2 23.39 -19.48 34.03
C THR A 2 22.75 -18.27 33.34
N GLY A 3 23.51 -17.18 33.24
CA GLY A 3 23.16 -16.02 32.46
C GLY A 3 23.08 -16.36 30.98
N LYS A 4 21.88 -16.30 30.40
CA LYS A 4 21.73 -16.27 28.96
C LYS A 4 22.10 -14.85 28.49
N ASN A 5 23.31 -14.72 27.93
CA ASN A 5 23.72 -13.58 27.13
C ASN A 5 22.78 -13.48 25.91
N TRP A 6 21.74 -12.68 26.03
CA TRP A 6 21.04 -12.18 24.87
C TRP A 6 21.96 -11.15 24.22
N GLN A 7 22.76 -11.58 23.25
CA GLN A 7 23.33 -10.64 22.29
C GLN A 7 22.15 -9.91 21.64
N LYS A 8 22.03 -8.61 21.91
CA LYS A 8 21.19 -7.71 21.13
C LYS A 8 21.73 -7.77 19.70
N VAL A 9 21.10 -8.57 18.84
CA VAL A 9 21.28 -8.45 17.40
C VAL A 9 20.89 -7.00 17.09
N ARG A 10 21.85 -6.16 16.72
CA ARG A 10 21.57 -4.83 16.19
C ARG A 10 20.71 -5.08 14.96
N ALA A 11 19.46 -4.63 14.99
CA ALA A 11 18.62 -4.66 13.80
C ALA A 11 19.39 -3.88 12.71
N VAL A 12 19.68 -4.57 11.61
CA VAL A 12 20.37 -3.94 10.47
C VAL A 12 19.37 -2.97 9.86
N THR A 13 19.75 -1.70 9.75
CA THR A 13 18.95 -0.70 9.05
C THR A 13 18.97 -1.04 7.56
N VAL A 14 17.79 -1.23 6.98
CA VAL A 14 17.61 -1.57 5.55
C VAL A 14 17.74 -0.29 4.72
N ARG A 15 18.65 -0.31 3.74
CA ARG A 15 18.91 0.83 2.85
C ARG A 15 17.98 0.78 1.65
N ILE A 16 17.14 1.80 1.51
CA ILE A 16 16.10 1.89 0.50
C ILE A 16 16.51 2.85 -0.62
N GLY A 17 16.32 2.42 -1.87
CA GLY A 17 16.25 3.29 -3.04
C GLY A 17 14.80 3.50 -3.47
N ILE A 18 14.44 4.68 -3.96
CA ILE A 18 13.10 4.96 -4.50
C ILE A 18 13.22 5.33 -5.98
N ASN A 19 12.67 4.49 -6.86
CA ASN A 19 12.50 4.83 -8.26
C ASN A 19 11.10 5.38 -8.52
N GLY A 20 10.99 6.68 -8.82
CA GLY A 20 9.71 7.38 -8.97
C GLY A 20 9.30 8.15 -7.71
N PHE A 21 9.47 9.47 -7.76
CA PHE A 21 9.17 10.38 -6.65
C PHE A 21 7.82 11.08 -6.84
N GLY A 22 6.82 10.27 -7.26
CA GLY A 22 5.40 10.64 -7.36
C GLY A 22 4.71 10.64 -5.99
N ARG A 23 3.38 10.46 -5.99
CA ARG A 23 2.58 10.41 -4.75
C ARG A 23 3.14 9.40 -3.76
N ILE A 24 3.24 8.12 -4.18
CA ILE A 24 3.67 7.03 -3.29
C ILE A 24 5.12 7.21 -2.82
N GLY A 25 6.07 7.49 -3.73
CA GLY A 25 7.46 7.69 -3.33
C GLY A 25 7.66 8.82 -2.31
N ARG A 26 6.93 9.94 -2.46
CA ARG A 26 6.97 11.03 -1.47
C ARG A 26 6.30 10.65 -0.15
N CYS A 27 5.15 9.98 -0.17
CA CYS A 27 4.49 9.53 1.05
C CYS A 27 5.34 8.51 1.83
N VAL A 28 6.04 7.59 1.13
CA VAL A 28 6.99 6.66 1.77
C VAL A 28 8.10 7.43 2.49
N LEU A 29 8.75 8.38 1.80
CA LEU A 29 9.82 9.18 2.41
C LEU A 29 9.29 10.00 3.60
N ALA A 30 8.14 10.68 3.43
CA ALA A 30 7.52 11.47 4.49
C ALA A 30 7.19 10.60 5.71
N HIS A 31 6.64 9.40 5.50
CA HIS A 31 6.36 8.46 6.59
C HIS A 31 7.63 8.03 7.32
N ILE A 32 8.68 7.63 6.60
CA ILE A 32 9.94 7.19 7.21
C ILE A 32 10.53 8.28 8.09
N VAL A 33 10.53 9.53 7.60
CA VAL A 33 11.06 10.66 8.34
C VAL A 33 10.19 11.01 9.56
N SER A 34 8.87 11.18 9.37
CA SER A 34 7.96 11.63 10.42
C SER A 34 7.74 10.60 11.53
N SER A 35 7.77 9.30 11.21
CA SER A 35 7.63 8.23 12.20
C SER A 35 8.89 8.02 13.06
N GLY A 36 10.02 8.57 12.64
CA GLY A 36 11.30 8.41 13.34
C GLY A 36 11.82 6.98 13.42
N ARG A 37 11.32 6.08 12.55
CA ARG A 37 11.74 4.68 12.50
C ARG A 37 13.23 4.55 12.16
N LYS A 38 13.87 3.50 12.67
CA LYS A 38 15.33 3.28 12.55
C LYS A 38 15.67 1.97 11.82
N ASP A 39 14.70 1.22 11.46
CA ASP A 39 14.84 -0.07 10.76
C ASP A 39 15.03 0.08 9.25
N VAL A 40 14.71 1.27 8.71
CA VAL A 40 14.89 1.64 7.30
C VAL A 40 15.50 3.04 7.16
N GLU A 41 16.25 3.26 6.08
CA GLU A 41 16.74 4.57 5.68
C GLU A 41 16.66 4.71 4.16
N VAL A 42 16.23 5.87 3.66
CA VAL A 42 16.24 6.18 2.22
C VAL A 42 17.57 6.81 1.89
N VAL A 43 18.31 6.20 0.95
CA VAL A 43 19.68 6.64 0.59
C VAL A 43 19.80 7.16 -0.84
N LYS A 44 18.91 6.73 -1.75
CA LYS A 44 18.92 7.12 -3.16
C LYS A 44 17.49 7.30 -3.68
N ILE A 45 17.27 8.34 -4.49
CA ILE A 45 15.97 8.58 -5.14
C ILE A 45 16.19 8.94 -6.60
N ASN A 46 15.41 8.32 -7.50
CA ASN A 46 15.29 8.77 -8.87
C ASN A 46 13.98 9.54 -9.05
N ALA A 47 14.10 10.83 -9.36
CA ALA A 47 13.00 11.75 -9.60
C ALA A 47 13.23 12.50 -10.92
N THR A 48 12.40 12.27 -11.91
CA THR A 48 12.50 12.96 -13.19
C THR A 48 12.07 14.43 -13.06
N GLY A 49 12.96 15.36 -13.35
CA GLY A 49 12.73 16.80 -13.26
C GLY A 49 13.69 17.52 -12.31
N PRO A 50 13.53 18.84 -12.13
CA PRO A 50 14.39 19.64 -11.26
C PRO A 50 14.29 19.21 -9.79
N LEU A 51 15.42 19.19 -9.10
CA LEU A 51 15.50 18.83 -7.69
C LEU A 51 14.69 19.80 -6.81
N GLU A 52 14.69 21.07 -7.13
CA GLU A 52 13.90 22.11 -6.44
C GLU A 52 12.39 21.82 -6.53
N THR A 53 11.92 21.28 -7.66
CA THR A 53 10.52 20.87 -7.81
C THR A 53 10.20 19.69 -6.89
N SER A 54 11.10 18.74 -6.78
CA SER A 54 10.96 17.59 -5.86
C SER A 54 10.91 18.06 -4.40
N ALA A 55 11.80 18.98 -4.01
CA ALA A 55 11.83 19.58 -2.68
C ALA A 55 10.55 20.40 -2.39
N HIS A 56 10.06 21.17 -3.39
CA HIS A 56 8.82 21.93 -3.27
C HIS A 56 7.61 21.04 -3.05
N LEU A 57 7.46 19.97 -3.87
CA LEU A 57 6.35 19.02 -3.75
C LEU A 57 6.45 18.12 -2.52
N MET A 58 7.63 17.99 -1.93
CA MET A 58 7.82 17.34 -0.64
C MET A 58 7.40 18.27 0.51
N ARG A 59 7.66 19.57 0.37
CA ARG A 59 7.30 20.57 1.39
C ARG A 59 5.82 20.87 1.45
N TYR A 60 5.15 20.88 0.30
CA TYR A 60 3.74 21.27 0.16
C TYR A 60 2.97 20.18 -0.56
N ASP A 61 2.12 19.50 0.16
CA ASP A 61 1.24 18.46 -0.38
C ASP A 61 -0.22 18.88 -0.22
N SER A 62 -0.97 18.85 -1.32
CA SER A 62 -2.38 19.28 -1.32
C SER A 62 -3.30 18.33 -0.54
N VAL A 63 -2.88 17.07 -0.34
CA VAL A 63 -3.65 16.03 0.34
C VAL A 63 -3.19 15.86 1.79
N HIS A 64 -1.86 15.74 1.99
CA HIS A 64 -1.27 15.45 3.30
C HIS A 64 -0.80 16.69 4.05
N GLY A 65 -0.94 17.87 3.43
CA GLY A 65 -0.59 19.13 4.05
C GLY A 65 0.91 19.46 3.94
N ARG A 66 1.35 20.37 4.78
CA ARG A 66 2.73 20.84 4.80
C ARG A 66 3.59 19.84 5.57
N PHE A 67 4.75 19.47 5.00
CA PHE A 67 5.76 18.67 5.72
C PHE A 67 6.28 19.45 6.93
N ASP A 68 6.24 18.81 8.10
CA ASP A 68 6.72 19.38 9.35
C ASP A 68 8.19 19.04 9.52
N GLY A 69 9.06 19.87 9.00
CA GLY A 69 10.51 19.70 9.04
C GLY A 69 11.23 20.61 8.07
N GLU A 70 12.53 20.72 8.22
CA GLU A 70 13.38 21.44 7.29
C GLU A 70 13.73 20.53 6.11
N ILE A 71 13.71 21.09 4.89
CA ILE A 71 14.14 20.43 3.68
C ILE A 71 15.28 21.23 3.07
N THR A 72 16.45 20.64 3.02
CA THR A 72 17.67 21.23 2.45
C THR A 72 17.95 20.60 1.09
N VAL A 73 18.22 21.44 0.10
CA VAL A 73 18.66 21.03 -1.25
C VAL A 73 20.15 21.27 -1.36
N GLY A 74 20.91 20.20 -1.59
CA GLY A 74 22.36 20.27 -1.85
C GLY A 74 22.70 20.04 -3.33
N ASP A 75 23.99 19.87 -3.63
CA ASP A 75 24.44 19.50 -4.98
C ASP A 75 24.10 18.02 -5.23
N GLY A 76 23.04 17.78 -6.00
CA GLY A 76 22.53 16.43 -6.27
C GLY A 76 21.97 15.69 -5.06
N THR A 77 21.60 16.38 -3.98
CA THR A 77 21.10 15.76 -2.75
C THR A 77 19.88 16.47 -2.19
N LEU A 78 19.05 15.70 -1.50
CA LEU A 78 17.90 16.16 -0.72
C LEU A 78 18.04 15.68 0.72
N ASP A 79 17.92 16.57 1.70
CA ASP A 79 17.97 16.20 3.12
C ASP A 79 16.69 16.68 3.84
N LEU A 80 16.07 15.79 4.59
CA LEU A 80 14.88 16.02 5.39
C LEU A 80 15.18 15.91 6.91
N GLY A 81 16.43 16.13 7.31
CA GLY A 81 16.87 16.04 8.69
C GLY A 81 17.41 14.68 9.14
N LEU A 82 17.55 13.72 8.20
CA LEU A 82 18.14 12.39 8.49
C LEU A 82 19.49 12.17 7.78
N GLY A 83 19.99 13.16 7.08
CA GLY A 83 21.19 13.11 6.26
C GLY A 83 20.87 13.18 4.75
N PRO A 84 21.90 13.44 3.92
CA PRO A 84 21.71 13.68 2.50
C PRO A 84 21.33 12.39 1.75
N ILE A 85 20.25 12.47 0.99
CA ILE A 85 19.76 11.44 0.07
C ILE A 85 20.27 11.77 -1.33
N GLU A 86 20.94 10.85 -1.98
CA GLU A 86 21.44 11.02 -3.37
C GLU A 86 20.26 11.04 -4.35
N MET A 87 20.24 12.05 -5.23
CA MET A 87 19.15 12.27 -6.17
C MET A 87 19.59 12.04 -7.60
N PHE A 88 18.91 11.14 -8.31
CA PHE A 88 19.01 10.95 -9.75
C PHE A 88 17.87 11.62 -10.49
N SER A 89 18.08 11.95 -11.76
CA SER A 89 17.03 12.44 -12.66
C SER A 89 17.15 11.76 -14.02
N SER A 90 16.62 10.55 -14.14
CA SER A 90 16.69 9.77 -15.38
C SER A 90 15.40 9.05 -15.70
N TYR A 91 15.02 9.07 -16.98
CA TYR A 91 13.96 8.23 -17.55
C TYR A 91 14.47 6.84 -17.97
N ASP A 92 15.77 6.67 -18.15
CA ASP A 92 16.39 5.39 -18.50
C ASP A 92 16.92 4.69 -17.23
N PRO A 93 16.29 3.61 -16.77
CA PRO A 93 16.72 2.90 -15.58
C PRO A 93 18.11 2.26 -15.71
N ASN A 94 18.61 2.08 -16.94
CA ASN A 94 19.96 1.54 -17.16
C ASN A 94 21.07 2.53 -16.76
N THR A 95 20.76 3.80 -16.57
CA THR A 95 21.72 4.82 -16.14
C THR A 95 21.77 5.00 -14.63
N LEU A 96 20.87 4.36 -13.89
CA LEU A 96 20.81 4.46 -12.43
C LEU A 96 21.90 3.60 -11.77
N ASP A 97 22.34 4.01 -10.60
CA ASP A 97 23.24 3.24 -9.74
C ASP A 97 22.58 2.97 -8.38
N TRP A 98 22.21 1.72 -8.15
CA TRP A 98 21.65 1.25 -6.88
C TRP A 98 22.68 0.56 -5.98
N SER A 99 23.98 0.75 -6.24
CA SER A 99 25.04 0.17 -5.39
C SER A 99 24.82 0.58 -3.93
N GLY A 100 24.88 -0.41 -3.03
CA GLY A 100 24.66 -0.20 -1.61
C GLY A 100 23.19 -0.04 -1.18
N VAL A 101 22.22 -0.28 -2.07
CA VAL A 101 20.78 -0.32 -1.77
C VAL A 101 20.36 -1.77 -1.53
N ASP A 102 19.66 -2.03 -0.42
CA ASP A 102 19.13 -3.34 -0.10
C ASP A 102 17.82 -3.60 -0.85
N VAL A 103 16.90 -2.63 -0.87
CA VAL A 103 15.61 -2.74 -1.54
C VAL A 103 15.32 -1.49 -2.35
N VAL A 104 15.07 -1.63 -3.64
CA VAL A 104 14.51 -0.56 -4.47
C VAL A 104 12.99 -0.63 -4.42
N LEU A 105 12.34 0.48 -4.09
CA LEU A 105 10.91 0.68 -4.24
C LEU A 105 10.63 1.20 -5.64
N GLU A 106 9.96 0.39 -6.46
CA GLU A 106 9.52 0.80 -7.80
C GLU A 106 8.16 1.50 -7.69
N CYS A 107 8.17 2.82 -7.75
CA CYS A 107 7.00 3.68 -7.54
C CYS A 107 6.61 4.50 -8.78
N THR A 108 7.14 4.19 -9.97
CA THR A 108 6.81 4.93 -11.20
C THR A 108 5.49 4.49 -11.82
N GLY A 109 5.04 3.26 -11.55
CA GLY A 109 3.91 2.63 -12.23
C GLY A 109 4.22 2.12 -13.65
N ASN A 110 5.47 2.27 -14.13
CA ASN A 110 5.89 1.86 -15.48
C ASN A 110 6.50 0.46 -15.51
N PHE A 111 6.95 -0.07 -14.38
CA PHE A 111 7.66 -1.35 -14.26
C PHE A 111 6.84 -2.35 -13.43
N ASN A 112 5.56 -2.53 -13.80
CA ASN A 112 4.64 -3.49 -13.18
C ASN A 112 4.79 -4.92 -13.76
N ASP A 113 5.96 -5.19 -14.34
CA ASP A 113 6.38 -6.48 -14.85
C ASP A 113 7.78 -6.75 -14.28
N GLY A 114 7.93 -7.85 -13.53
CA GLY A 114 9.18 -8.23 -12.90
C GLY A 114 10.32 -8.37 -13.90
N ASP A 115 10.06 -8.85 -15.12
CA ASP A 115 11.09 -8.96 -16.15
C ASP A 115 11.65 -7.58 -16.56
N LYS A 116 10.81 -6.55 -16.59
CA LYS A 116 11.27 -5.17 -16.82
C LYS A 116 11.96 -4.59 -15.57
N ALA A 117 11.43 -4.86 -14.38
CA ALA A 117 11.97 -4.36 -13.12
C ALA A 117 13.33 -5.00 -12.74
N LYS A 118 13.72 -6.13 -13.35
CA LYS A 118 15.05 -6.74 -13.20
C LYS A 118 16.22 -5.79 -13.50
N VAL A 119 15.96 -4.72 -14.26
CA VAL A 119 16.99 -3.68 -14.51
C VAL A 119 17.54 -3.10 -13.20
N HIS A 120 16.72 -2.96 -12.15
CA HIS A 120 17.18 -2.45 -10.86
C HIS A 120 18.15 -3.41 -10.17
N LEU A 121 17.93 -4.74 -10.28
CA LEU A 121 18.89 -5.74 -9.79
C LEU A 121 20.21 -5.67 -10.57
N ALA A 122 20.14 -5.55 -11.90
CA ALA A 122 21.31 -5.42 -12.75
C ALA A 122 22.08 -4.11 -12.48
N ARG A 123 21.43 -3.12 -11.88
CA ARG A 123 22.02 -1.83 -11.50
C ARG A 123 22.44 -1.76 -10.02
N GLY A 124 22.49 -2.89 -9.31
CA GLY A 124 23.11 -3.02 -7.99
C GLY A 124 22.15 -3.12 -6.80
N ALA A 125 20.85 -3.07 -7.00
CA ALA A 125 19.88 -3.38 -5.95
C ALA A 125 19.92 -4.86 -5.58
N LYS A 126 19.77 -5.20 -4.28
CA LYS A 126 19.68 -6.60 -3.87
C LYS A 126 18.27 -7.17 -4.09
N LYS A 127 17.24 -6.35 -3.84
CA LYS A 127 15.83 -6.73 -3.98
C LYS A 127 15.01 -5.56 -4.56
N VAL A 128 13.86 -5.86 -5.13
CA VAL A 128 12.91 -4.86 -5.69
C VAL A 128 11.52 -5.10 -5.13
N LEU A 129 10.88 -4.04 -4.66
CA LEU A 129 9.49 -4.03 -4.20
C LEU A 129 8.67 -3.11 -5.10
N ILE A 130 7.70 -3.67 -5.83
CA ILE A 130 6.86 -2.94 -6.78
C ILE A 130 5.60 -2.42 -6.06
N SER A 131 5.31 -1.12 -6.17
CA SER A 131 4.18 -0.44 -5.53
C SER A 131 2.87 -0.55 -6.32
N ALA A 132 2.67 -1.66 -7.02
CA ALA A 132 1.49 -1.93 -7.84
C ALA A 132 1.29 -3.43 -8.01
N PRO A 133 0.09 -3.90 -8.43
CA PRO A 133 -0.07 -5.26 -8.94
C PRO A 133 0.92 -5.49 -10.09
N ALA A 134 1.67 -6.59 -10.02
CA ALA A 134 2.70 -6.88 -10.99
C ALA A 134 2.65 -8.36 -11.44
N VAL A 135 3.13 -8.60 -12.67
CA VAL A 135 3.32 -9.94 -13.22
C VAL A 135 4.80 -10.31 -13.22
N ASN A 136 5.11 -11.60 -13.37
CA ASN A 136 6.49 -12.09 -13.44
C ASN A 136 7.34 -11.72 -12.21
N VAL A 137 6.72 -11.69 -11.04
CA VAL A 137 7.36 -11.48 -9.74
C VAL A 137 7.44 -12.79 -8.97
N ASP A 138 8.33 -12.86 -7.98
CA ASP A 138 8.44 -14.06 -7.14
C ASP A 138 7.13 -14.27 -6.34
N ARG A 139 6.58 -13.18 -5.79
CA ARG A 139 5.32 -13.20 -5.02
C ARG A 139 4.63 -11.84 -5.00
N THR A 140 3.31 -11.88 -4.76
CA THR A 140 2.55 -10.74 -4.25
C THR A 140 2.36 -10.93 -2.75
N ILE A 141 2.86 -9.98 -1.95
CA ILE A 141 2.80 -10.01 -0.49
C ILE A 141 1.97 -8.85 0.04
N VAL A 142 0.99 -9.19 0.88
CA VAL A 142 0.13 -8.24 1.60
C VAL A 142 0.25 -8.53 3.09
N LEU A 143 0.76 -7.59 3.85
CA LEU A 143 0.91 -7.73 5.31
C LEU A 143 -0.46 -7.86 5.98
N GLY A 144 -0.56 -8.75 6.96
CA GLY A 144 -1.81 -9.15 7.60
C GLY A 144 -2.61 -10.21 6.84
N ALA A 145 -2.09 -10.67 5.68
CA ALA A 145 -2.73 -11.73 4.90
C ALA A 145 -1.79 -12.91 4.63
N ASN A 146 -0.65 -12.67 4.00
CA ASN A 146 0.25 -13.75 3.56
C ASN A 146 1.74 -13.47 3.77
N GLU A 147 2.13 -12.60 4.67
CA GLU A 147 3.54 -12.27 4.93
C GLU A 147 4.42 -13.47 5.29
N ALA A 148 3.83 -14.54 5.79
CA ALA A 148 4.52 -15.79 6.08
C ALA A 148 5.02 -16.51 4.80
N ALA A 149 4.46 -16.15 3.63
CA ALA A 149 4.88 -16.70 2.35
C ALA A 149 6.18 -16.06 1.81
N LEU A 150 6.62 -14.92 2.37
CA LEU A 150 7.85 -14.26 1.94
C LEU A 150 9.08 -15.09 2.33
N LEU A 151 9.93 -15.39 1.35
CA LEU A 151 11.14 -16.22 1.52
C LEU A 151 12.42 -15.39 1.41
N PRO A 152 13.53 -15.80 2.03
CA PRO A 152 14.81 -15.09 1.96
C PRO A 152 15.33 -14.87 0.53
N ASN A 153 15.14 -15.83 -0.35
CA ASN A 153 15.57 -15.78 -1.75
C ASN A 153 14.60 -15.06 -2.70
N ASP A 154 13.48 -14.57 -2.20
CA ASP A 154 12.60 -13.71 -3.01
C ASP A 154 13.29 -12.35 -3.22
N VAL A 155 13.45 -11.96 -4.49
CA VAL A 155 14.14 -10.72 -4.87
C VAL A 155 13.23 -9.71 -5.58
N MET A 156 12.09 -10.17 -6.11
CA MET A 156 11.14 -9.36 -6.86
C MET A 156 9.74 -9.55 -6.28
N ILE A 157 9.26 -8.57 -5.52
CA ILE A 157 7.99 -8.66 -4.80
C ILE A 157 7.04 -7.56 -5.28
N SER A 158 5.76 -7.90 -5.41
CA SER A 158 4.66 -6.94 -5.55
C SER A 158 3.98 -6.72 -4.20
N ASN A 159 3.72 -5.46 -3.81
CA ASN A 159 2.85 -5.15 -2.66
C ASN A 159 1.35 -5.15 -3.03
N GLY A 160 1.00 -5.59 -4.24
CA GLY A 160 -0.37 -5.50 -4.74
C GLY A 160 -0.85 -4.05 -4.90
N SER A 161 -2.16 -3.84 -4.81
CA SER A 161 -2.77 -2.50 -4.83
C SER A 161 -3.16 -2.03 -3.42
N CYS A 162 -3.42 -0.73 -3.26
CA CYS A 162 -4.00 -0.18 -2.04
C CYS A 162 -5.34 -0.85 -1.68
N THR A 163 -6.19 -1.13 -2.69
CA THR A 163 -7.45 -1.85 -2.51
C THR A 163 -7.23 -3.30 -2.06
N THR A 164 -6.22 -4.00 -2.61
CA THR A 164 -5.86 -5.36 -2.17
C THR A 164 -5.37 -5.34 -0.71
N ASN A 165 -4.58 -4.33 -0.33
CA ASN A 165 -4.11 -4.16 1.04
C ASN A 165 -5.27 -3.87 2.04
N CYS A 166 -6.34 -3.21 1.60
CA CYS A 166 -7.55 -3.05 2.41
C CYS A 166 -8.38 -4.33 2.48
N LEU A 167 -8.60 -4.99 1.33
CA LEU A 167 -9.51 -6.14 1.24
C LEU A 167 -8.94 -7.40 1.89
N ALA A 168 -7.64 -7.71 1.68
CA ALA A 168 -7.08 -8.99 2.06
C ALA A 168 -7.08 -9.25 3.59
N PRO A 169 -6.59 -8.36 4.46
CA PRO A 169 -6.66 -8.57 5.90
C PRO A 169 -8.10 -8.61 6.42
N LEU A 170 -9.01 -7.80 5.87
CA LEU A 170 -10.43 -7.85 6.22
C LEU A 170 -11.07 -9.18 5.82
N ALA A 171 -10.86 -9.63 4.57
CA ALA A 171 -11.39 -10.89 4.07
C ALA A 171 -10.83 -12.09 4.84
N LYS A 172 -9.53 -12.07 5.19
CA LYS A 172 -8.91 -13.10 6.02
C LYS A 172 -9.57 -13.19 7.40
N ALA A 173 -9.69 -12.06 8.12
CA ALA A 173 -10.30 -12.01 9.43
C ALA A 173 -11.75 -12.54 9.43
N LEU A 174 -12.53 -12.19 8.41
CA LEU A 174 -13.90 -12.65 8.25
C LEU A 174 -13.96 -14.13 7.83
N ASN A 175 -13.15 -14.55 6.88
CA ASN A 175 -13.12 -15.93 6.42
C ASN A 175 -12.71 -16.90 7.54
N ASP A 176 -11.68 -16.56 8.31
CA ASP A 176 -11.19 -17.39 9.40
C ASP A 176 -12.23 -17.54 10.53
N ALA A 177 -13.04 -16.51 10.79
CA ALA A 177 -13.99 -16.51 11.90
C ALA A 177 -15.38 -17.06 11.54
N ILE A 178 -15.89 -16.75 10.35
CA ILE A 178 -17.28 -17.04 9.97
C ILE A 178 -17.44 -17.70 8.60
N GLY A 179 -16.35 -17.79 7.83
CA GLY A 179 -16.34 -18.32 6.47
C GLY A 179 -16.95 -17.35 5.44
N ILE A 180 -16.34 -17.27 4.27
CA ILE A 180 -16.87 -16.55 3.11
C ILE A 180 -17.09 -17.57 1.99
N GLU A 181 -18.35 -17.84 1.64
CA GLU A 181 -18.70 -18.76 0.56
C GLU A 181 -18.51 -18.11 -0.81
N ARG A 182 -19.07 -16.91 -0.97
CA ARG A 182 -19.00 -16.09 -2.17
C ARG A 182 -19.39 -14.65 -1.84
N GLY A 183 -18.99 -13.71 -2.68
CA GLY A 183 -19.37 -12.33 -2.49
C GLY A 183 -18.94 -11.41 -3.62
N ILE A 184 -19.38 -10.17 -3.49
CA ILE A 184 -19.00 -9.11 -4.42
C ILE A 184 -18.51 -7.90 -3.63
N MET A 185 -17.44 -7.28 -4.11
CA MET A 185 -16.96 -6.05 -3.52
C MET A 185 -17.04 -4.88 -4.50
N THR A 186 -17.35 -3.72 -3.99
CA THR A 186 -17.20 -2.46 -4.73
C THR A 186 -16.22 -1.58 -3.98
N THR A 187 -15.12 -1.19 -4.62
CA THR A 187 -14.32 -0.10 -4.04
C THR A 187 -14.85 1.24 -4.53
N ILE A 188 -15.26 2.09 -3.59
CA ILE A 188 -15.55 3.50 -3.83
C ILE A 188 -14.22 4.23 -3.63
N HIS A 189 -13.60 4.61 -4.75
CA HIS A 189 -12.20 4.95 -4.77
C HIS A 189 -11.96 6.41 -5.17
N SER A 190 -11.12 7.11 -4.43
CA SER A 190 -10.64 8.44 -4.81
C SER A 190 -9.96 8.39 -6.19
N TYR A 191 -9.95 9.51 -6.90
CA TYR A 191 -9.18 9.60 -8.13
C TYR A 191 -7.67 9.52 -7.84
N THR A 192 -6.90 9.05 -8.81
CA THR A 192 -5.44 8.90 -8.69
C THR A 192 -4.74 9.57 -9.86
N GLY A 193 -3.42 9.67 -9.82
CA GLY A 193 -2.62 10.40 -10.80
C GLY A 193 -2.70 9.89 -12.25
N ASP A 194 -3.29 8.71 -12.49
CA ASP A 194 -3.57 8.19 -13.82
C ASP A 194 -4.79 8.86 -14.47
N GLN A 195 -5.70 9.43 -13.66
CA GLN A 195 -6.90 10.07 -14.14
C GLN A 195 -6.69 11.57 -14.45
N PRO A 196 -7.17 12.05 -15.59
CA PRO A 196 -6.98 13.44 -15.99
C PRO A 196 -7.92 14.40 -15.24
N THR A 197 -7.49 15.65 -15.08
CA THR A 197 -8.34 16.74 -14.59
C THR A 197 -9.44 17.14 -15.61
N LEU A 198 -9.12 17.06 -16.90
CA LEU A 198 -10.06 17.27 -18.01
C LEU A 198 -9.99 16.08 -18.95
N ASP A 199 -11.04 15.83 -19.74
CA ASP A 199 -11.13 14.71 -20.67
C ASP A 199 -9.85 14.58 -21.49
N ARG A 200 -9.23 13.38 -21.46
CA ARG A 200 -7.96 13.07 -22.14
C ARG A 200 -7.93 11.60 -22.57
N ARG A 201 -7.11 11.28 -23.55
CA ARG A 201 -6.89 9.88 -23.99
C ARG A 201 -6.44 9.01 -22.80
N HIS A 202 -7.12 7.88 -22.65
CA HIS A 202 -6.82 6.82 -21.69
C HIS A 202 -7.21 5.47 -22.30
N SER A 203 -6.55 4.38 -21.92
CA SER A 203 -6.88 3.02 -22.41
C SER A 203 -8.27 2.56 -21.94
N ASP A 204 -8.66 2.91 -20.71
CA ASP A 204 -10.02 2.77 -20.22
C ASP A 204 -10.81 4.04 -20.56
N LEU A 205 -11.85 3.89 -21.40
CA LEU A 205 -12.67 5.03 -21.84
C LEU A 205 -13.42 5.72 -20.70
N TYR A 206 -13.77 5.00 -19.64
CA TYR A 206 -14.37 5.60 -18.45
C TYR A 206 -13.37 6.52 -17.75
N ARG A 207 -12.11 6.07 -17.57
CA ARG A 207 -11.04 6.89 -16.96
C ARG A 207 -10.52 8.01 -17.86
N ALA A 208 -10.92 8.05 -19.12
CA ALA A 208 -10.61 9.16 -20.01
C ALA A 208 -11.33 10.47 -19.62
N ARG A 209 -12.32 10.40 -18.74
CA ARG A 209 -13.17 11.52 -18.33
C ARG A 209 -12.58 12.24 -17.11
N ALA A 210 -13.03 13.52 -16.94
CA ALA A 210 -12.58 14.41 -15.88
C ALA A 210 -12.82 13.84 -14.47
N ALA A 211 -11.75 13.57 -13.75
CA ALA A 211 -11.74 12.82 -12.49
C ALA A 211 -12.54 13.49 -11.37
N ALA A 212 -12.47 14.84 -11.29
CA ALA A 212 -13.09 15.62 -10.21
C ALA A 212 -14.54 16.03 -10.50
N MET A 213 -15.13 15.55 -11.62
CA MET A 213 -16.47 15.96 -12.06
C MET A 213 -17.48 14.83 -12.16
N ALA A 214 -17.05 13.58 -12.06
CA ALA A 214 -17.92 12.44 -12.34
C ALA A 214 -17.68 11.26 -11.40
N LEU A 215 -18.72 10.46 -11.18
CA LEU A 215 -18.61 9.09 -10.68
C LEU A 215 -18.26 8.21 -11.89
N ILE A 216 -17.15 7.50 -11.81
CA ILE A 216 -16.58 6.76 -12.95
C ILE A 216 -16.53 5.28 -12.62
N PRO A 217 -17.41 4.43 -13.20
CA PRO A 217 -17.30 2.99 -13.07
C PRO A 217 -16.09 2.48 -13.83
N THR A 218 -15.32 1.58 -13.21
CA THR A 218 -14.14 0.98 -13.83
C THR A 218 -13.83 -0.37 -13.22
N SER A 219 -12.95 -1.13 -13.83
CA SER A 219 -12.49 -2.41 -13.29
C SER A 219 -11.52 -2.23 -12.12
N THR A 220 -11.46 -3.25 -11.28
CA THR A 220 -10.41 -3.43 -10.26
C THR A 220 -9.89 -4.84 -10.30
N GLY A 221 -8.58 -5.00 -10.21
CA GLY A 221 -7.94 -6.32 -10.08
C GLY A 221 -7.89 -6.85 -8.64
N ALA A 222 -8.41 -6.10 -7.66
CA ALA A 222 -8.22 -6.42 -6.25
C ALA A 222 -8.84 -7.76 -5.83
N ALA A 223 -10.05 -8.09 -6.31
CA ALA A 223 -10.70 -9.36 -6.01
C ALA A 223 -9.96 -10.55 -6.64
N LYS A 224 -9.42 -10.39 -7.87
CA LYS A 224 -8.58 -11.41 -8.51
C LYS A 224 -7.25 -11.58 -7.75
N ALA A 225 -6.59 -10.48 -7.40
CA ALA A 225 -5.36 -10.49 -6.63
C ALA A 225 -5.53 -11.10 -5.23
N LEU A 226 -6.74 -11.04 -4.66
CA LEU A 226 -7.04 -11.71 -3.40
C LEU A 226 -6.79 -13.21 -3.47
N GLY A 227 -7.16 -13.89 -4.57
CA GLY A 227 -6.90 -15.30 -4.76
C GLY A 227 -5.41 -15.67 -4.92
N GLU A 228 -4.56 -14.70 -5.30
CA GLU A 228 -3.09 -14.88 -5.32
C GLU A 228 -2.49 -14.76 -3.91
N VAL A 229 -3.08 -13.89 -3.07
CA VAL A 229 -2.63 -13.61 -1.70
C VAL A 229 -3.22 -14.61 -0.70
N LEU A 230 -4.50 -14.97 -0.87
CA LEU A 230 -5.25 -15.93 -0.07
C LEU A 230 -5.82 -17.00 -0.99
N PRO A 231 -5.08 -18.09 -1.28
CA PRO A 231 -5.50 -19.11 -2.25
C PRO A 231 -6.86 -19.73 -1.96
N GLU A 232 -7.24 -19.84 -0.69
CA GLU A 232 -8.55 -20.33 -0.24
C GLU A 232 -9.72 -19.43 -0.66
N MET A 233 -9.43 -18.17 -1.01
CA MET A 233 -10.42 -17.19 -1.48
C MET A 233 -10.53 -17.12 -3.01
N ALA A 234 -9.73 -17.92 -3.72
CA ALA A 234 -9.72 -17.92 -5.19
C ALA A 234 -11.11 -18.24 -5.76
N GLY A 235 -11.64 -17.34 -6.60
CA GLY A 235 -12.94 -17.49 -7.23
C GLY A 235 -14.17 -17.29 -6.33
N ARG A 236 -13.97 -16.98 -5.04
CA ARG A 236 -15.09 -16.70 -4.11
C ARG A 236 -15.56 -15.25 -4.16
N LEU A 237 -14.66 -14.32 -4.45
CA LEU A 237 -14.97 -12.90 -4.55
C LEU A 237 -14.71 -12.38 -5.97
N ASP A 238 -15.60 -11.52 -6.42
CA ASP A 238 -15.41 -10.67 -7.60
C ASP A 238 -15.63 -9.20 -7.20
N GLY A 239 -15.27 -8.25 -8.08
CA GLY A 239 -15.39 -6.86 -7.69
C GLY A 239 -15.25 -5.85 -8.82
N THR A 240 -15.70 -4.64 -8.50
CA THR A 240 -15.66 -3.48 -9.38
C THR A 240 -15.20 -2.25 -8.61
N ALA A 241 -14.92 -1.15 -9.33
CA ALA A 241 -14.56 0.13 -8.75
C ALA A 241 -15.48 1.23 -9.25
N ILE A 242 -15.79 2.18 -8.36
CA ILE A 242 -16.39 3.46 -8.72
C ILE A 242 -15.41 4.54 -8.27
N ARG A 243 -14.79 5.24 -9.23
CA ARG A 243 -13.96 6.41 -8.92
C ARG A 243 -14.86 7.60 -8.64
N VAL A 244 -14.55 8.33 -7.57
CA VAL A 244 -15.35 9.45 -7.07
C VAL A 244 -14.55 10.75 -7.06
N PRO A 245 -15.20 11.93 -7.11
CA PRO A 245 -14.56 13.25 -7.09
C PRO A 245 -13.97 13.60 -5.70
N THR A 246 -13.11 12.74 -5.18
CA THR A 246 -12.47 12.86 -3.87
C THR A 246 -10.96 12.63 -4.05
N PRO A 247 -10.09 13.51 -3.52
CA PRO A 247 -8.65 13.45 -3.81
C PRO A 247 -7.93 12.31 -3.09
N ASN A 248 -8.42 11.87 -1.93
CA ASN A 248 -7.82 10.80 -1.15
C ASN A 248 -8.86 10.14 -0.25
N VAL A 249 -8.52 8.99 0.28
CA VAL A 249 -9.32 8.04 1.06
C VAL A 249 -10.41 7.37 0.24
N SER A 250 -10.36 6.08 0.27
CA SER A 250 -11.25 5.16 -0.44
C SER A 250 -11.90 4.20 0.56
N CYS A 251 -12.91 3.44 0.12
CA CYS A 251 -13.44 2.36 0.92
C CYS A 251 -13.75 1.12 0.10
N VAL A 252 -13.72 -0.02 0.76
CA VAL A 252 -14.22 -1.31 0.27
C VAL A 252 -15.61 -1.53 0.88
N ASP A 253 -16.61 -1.68 0.04
CA ASP A 253 -17.96 -2.14 0.37
C ASP A 253 -18.05 -3.61 -0.08
N LEU A 254 -18.02 -4.53 0.89
CA LEU A 254 -18.02 -5.97 0.66
C LEU A 254 -19.34 -6.58 1.11
N THR A 255 -20.05 -7.23 0.19
CA THR A 255 -21.21 -8.04 0.48
C THR A 255 -20.89 -9.50 0.16
N PHE A 256 -21.15 -10.40 1.13
CA PHE A 256 -20.82 -11.82 0.98
C PHE A 256 -21.84 -12.73 1.69
N GLU A 257 -21.88 -13.99 1.27
CA GLU A 257 -22.57 -15.07 1.98
C GLU A 257 -21.62 -15.72 2.98
N ALA A 258 -22.00 -15.68 4.26
CA ALA A 258 -21.28 -16.38 5.33
C ALA A 258 -21.58 -17.88 5.30
N ALA A 259 -20.61 -18.71 5.67
CA ALA A 259 -20.76 -20.17 5.68
C ALA A 259 -21.76 -20.69 6.73
N ARG A 260 -22.18 -19.84 7.64
CA ARG A 260 -23.20 -20.11 8.66
C ARG A 260 -24.01 -18.84 8.97
N ALA A 261 -25.13 -19.02 9.65
CA ALA A 261 -25.88 -17.88 10.19
C ALA A 261 -25.02 -17.13 11.24
N VAL A 262 -25.03 -15.80 11.16
CA VAL A 262 -24.29 -14.88 12.02
C VAL A 262 -25.15 -13.69 12.41
N THR A 263 -24.77 -13.00 13.47
CA THR A 263 -25.31 -11.70 13.84
C THR A 263 -24.33 -10.57 13.50
N LYS A 264 -24.81 -9.33 13.47
CA LYS A 264 -23.98 -8.14 13.33
C LYS A 264 -22.88 -8.09 14.40
N GLU A 265 -23.22 -8.42 15.62
CA GLU A 265 -22.34 -8.42 16.79
C GLU A 265 -21.21 -9.45 16.63
N GLU A 266 -21.52 -10.65 16.14
CA GLU A 266 -20.53 -11.69 15.86
C GLU A 266 -19.54 -11.26 14.78
N VAL A 267 -20.03 -10.67 13.67
CA VAL A 267 -19.19 -10.14 12.58
C VAL A 267 -18.26 -9.05 13.12
N ASN A 268 -18.80 -8.06 13.84
CA ASN A 268 -18.01 -6.96 14.39
C ASN A 268 -16.98 -7.46 15.41
N ALA A 269 -17.35 -8.37 16.29
CA ALA A 269 -16.43 -8.93 17.28
C ALA A 269 -15.30 -9.75 16.64
N ALA A 270 -15.56 -10.42 15.52
CA ALA A 270 -14.52 -11.14 14.78
C ALA A 270 -13.44 -10.19 14.24
N VAL A 271 -13.87 -9.10 13.59
CA VAL A 271 -12.93 -8.09 13.06
C VAL A 271 -12.22 -7.35 14.20
N GLU A 272 -12.92 -7.00 15.26
CA GLU A 272 -12.32 -6.32 16.42
C GLU A 272 -11.22 -7.16 17.08
N ARG A 273 -11.42 -8.48 17.21
CA ARG A 273 -10.39 -9.38 17.75
C ARG A 273 -9.16 -9.43 16.87
N ALA A 274 -9.33 -9.53 15.54
CA ALA A 274 -8.21 -9.53 14.59
C ALA A 274 -7.43 -8.20 14.64
N ALA A 275 -8.16 -7.06 14.66
CA ALA A 275 -7.57 -5.73 14.71
C ALA A 275 -6.78 -5.46 16.00
N LYS A 276 -7.25 -5.98 17.13
CA LYS A 276 -6.55 -5.86 18.43
C LYS A 276 -5.49 -6.95 18.65
N GLY A 277 -5.48 -7.98 17.84
CA GLY A 277 -4.62 -9.14 17.94
C GLY A 277 -3.54 -9.19 16.86
N GLU A 278 -3.59 -10.23 16.05
CA GLU A 278 -2.56 -10.58 15.05
C GLU A 278 -2.41 -9.55 13.92
N MET A 279 -3.45 -8.76 13.64
CA MET A 279 -3.44 -7.73 12.60
C MET A 279 -3.32 -6.30 13.16
N ALA A 280 -2.87 -6.15 14.40
CA ALA A 280 -2.69 -4.83 15.01
C ALA A 280 -1.76 -3.93 14.18
N GLY A 281 -2.18 -2.68 13.91
CA GLY A 281 -1.47 -1.72 13.07
C GLY A 281 -1.63 -1.94 11.54
N ILE A 282 -2.34 -3.01 11.13
CA ILE A 282 -2.69 -3.30 9.74
C ILE A 282 -4.19 -3.18 9.53
N LEU A 283 -4.97 -3.85 10.37
CA LEU A 283 -6.43 -3.75 10.41
C LEU A 283 -6.83 -2.88 11.59
N GLY A 284 -7.52 -1.78 11.31
CA GLY A 284 -8.13 -0.90 12.30
C GLY A 284 -9.61 -1.23 12.54
N TYR A 285 -10.13 -0.77 13.66
CA TYR A 285 -11.55 -0.88 14.03
C TYR A 285 -12.00 0.45 14.61
N ASP A 286 -12.89 1.16 13.93
CA ASP A 286 -13.34 2.49 14.34
C ASP A 286 -14.86 2.57 14.41
N PRO A 287 -15.45 2.65 15.62
CA PRO A 287 -16.90 2.72 15.80
C PRO A 287 -17.48 4.13 15.63
N ALA A 288 -16.62 5.15 15.48
CA ALA A 288 -17.12 6.52 15.35
C ALA A 288 -17.75 6.77 13.98
N PRO A 289 -18.83 7.58 13.90
CA PRO A 289 -19.49 7.91 12.64
C PRO A 289 -18.64 8.91 11.85
N LYS A 290 -17.65 8.41 11.14
CA LYS A 290 -16.67 9.17 10.35
C LYS A 290 -16.94 9.08 8.85
N VAL A 291 -16.41 10.05 8.11
CA VAL A 291 -16.43 10.11 6.65
C VAL A 291 -15.00 10.06 6.09
N SER A 292 -14.85 9.94 4.77
CA SER A 292 -13.55 9.69 4.14
C SER A 292 -12.43 10.63 4.61
N ILE A 293 -12.69 11.93 4.72
CA ILE A 293 -11.64 12.90 5.09
C ILE A 293 -11.05 12.66 6.49
N ASP A 294 -11.80 12.05 7.39
CA ASP A 294 -11.38 11.78 8.77
C ASP A 294 -10.34 10.64 8.84
N PHE A 295 -10.20 9.88 7.76
CA PHE A 295 -9.23 8.79 7.63
C PHE A 295 -8.00 9.21 6.82
N ASN A 296 -7.93 10.49 6.40
CA ASN A 296 -6.75 11.00 5.71
C ASN A 296 -5.51 10.88 6.62
N HIS A 297 -4.41 10.40 6.06
CA HIS A 297 -3.14 10.23 6.77
C HIS A 297 -3.16 9.14 7.87
N THR A 298 -4.10 8.17 7.79
CA THR A 298 -4.10 7.01 8.69
C THR A 298 -3.13 5.92 8.20
N PRO A 299 -2.40 5.25 9.11
CA PRO A 299 -1.37 4.29 8.74
C PRO A 299 -1.90 2.88 8.46
N GLU A 300 -3.09 2.53 8.90
CA GLU A 300 -3.67 1.20 8.72
C GLU A 300 -4.01 0.95 7.24
N SER A 301 -3.87 -0.30 6.82
CA SER A 301 -4.25 -0.75 5.48
C SER A 301 -5.77 -0.81 5.27
N SER A 302 -6.51 -1.06 6.34
CA SER A 302 -7.95 -1.31 6.34
C SER A 302 -8.54 -0.89 7.68
N ILE A 303 -9.52 -0.01 7.70
CA ILE A 303 -10.16 0.48 8.93
C ILE A 303 -11.65 0.14 8.87
N PHE A 304 -12.02 -0.89 9.61
CA PHE A 304 -13.38 -1.42 9.64
C PHE A 304 -14.33 -0.46 10.35
N ALA A 305 -15.50 -0.21 9.74
CA ALA A 305 -16.59 0.62 10.27
C ALA A 305 -17.73 -0.27 10.78
N PRO A 306 -17.79 -0.63 12.08
CA PRO A 306 -18.75 -1.60 12.62
C PRO A 306 -20.20 -1.12 12.59
N ASP A 307 -20.43 0.19 12.57
CA ASP A 307 -21.76 0.78 12.45
C ASP A 307 -22.40 0.48 11.08
N GLN A 308 -21.56 0.28 10.04
CA GLN A 308 -21.95 0.00 8.66
C GLN A 308 -22.24 -1.48 8.38
N THR A 309 -22.00 -2.37 9.35
CA THR A 309 -22.31 -3.81 9.20
C THR A 309 -23.81 -4.05 9.12
N LYS A 310 -24.24 -4.82 8.11
CA LYS A 310 -25.60 -5.30 7.92
C LYS A 310 -25.60 -6.81 7.76
N VAL A 311 -26.60 -7.47 8.34
CA VAL A 311 -26.86 -8.90 8.14
C VAL A 311 -28.31 -9.07 7.71
N VAL A 312 -28.52 -9.76 6.59
CA VAL A 312 -29.83 -10.04 6.02
C VAL A 312 -30.02 -11.55 5.92
N GLY A 313 -31.15 -12.05 6.38
CA GLY A 313 -31.48 -13.50 6.33
C GLY A 313 -30.51 -14.39 7.13
N GLY A 314 -29.66 -13.78 7.96
CA GLY A 314 -28.72 -14.49 8.83
C GLY A 314 -27.38 -14.84 8.14
N THR A 315 -27.30 -14.90 6.81
CA THR A 315 -26.10 -15.31 6.09
C THR A 315 -25.56 -14.25 5.13
N THR A 316 -26.39 -13.38 4.58
CA THR A 316 -25.91 -12.28 3.71
C THR A 316 -25.37 -11.16 4.57
N VAL A 317 -24.07 -10.93 4.51
CA VAL A 317 -23.34 -9.94 5.30
C VAL A 317 -22.81 -8.85 4.41
N ARG A 318 -23.04 -7.58 4.79
CA ARG A 318 -22.39 -6.41 4.17
C ARG A 318 -21.53 -5.69 5.20
N VAL A 319 -20.29 -5.39 4.83
CA VAL A 319 -19.33 -4.65 5.66
C VAL A 319 -18.69 -3.52 4.87
N LEU A 320 -18.19 -2.49 5.57
CA LEU A 320 -17.46 -1.38 5.00
C LEU A 320 -16.11 -1.21 5.70
N SER A 321 -15.05 -0.99 4.93
CA SER A 321 -13.73 -0.65 5.45
C SER A 321 -13.10 0.49 4.70
N TRP A 322 -12.56 1.47 5.44
CA TRP A 322 -11.88 2.64 4.91
C TRP A 322 -10.38 2.39 4.75
N TYR A 323 -9.74 3.11 3.84
CA TYR A 323 -8.30 3.10 3.70
C TYR A 323 -7.77 4.39 3.06
N ASP A 324 -6.68 4.92 3.62
CA ASP A 324 -5.92 5.95 2.92
C ASP A 324 -5.10 5.28 1.82
N ASN A 325 -5.55 5.45 0.57
CA ASN A 325 -4.95 4.78 -0.59
C ASN A 325 -3.55 5.30 -0.96
N GLU A 326 -3.11 6.40 -0.37
CA GLU A 326 -1.75 6.93 -0.51
C GLU A 326 -0.90 6.65 0.74
N TRP A 327 -1.32 7.16 1.91
CA TRP A 327 -0.53 7.08 3.14
C TRP A 327 -0.47 5.67 3.70
N GLY A 328 -1.59 5.02 3.96
CA GLY A 328 -1.63 3.66 4.50
C GLY A 328 -0.90 2.67 3.61
N PHE A 329 -1.05 2.79 2.28
CA PHE A 329 -0.32 1.98 1.32
C PHE A 329 1.20 2.25 1.35
N SER A 330 1.62 3.52 1.51
CA SER A 330 3.03 3.91 1.62
C SER A 330 3.68 3.40 2.91
N VAL A 331 2.93 3.37 4.01
CA VAL A 331 3.36 2.73 5.26
C VAL A 331 3.65 1.24 5.02
N ARG A 332 2.76 0.53 4.33
CA ARG A 332 2.96 -0.89 3.98
C ARG A 332 4.17 -1.11 3.06
N MET A 333 4.43 -0.20 2.14
CA MET A 333 5.66 -0.24 1.31
C MET A 333 6.92 -0.19 2.18
N ALA A 334 6.97 0.72 3.16
CA ALA A 334 8.11 0.83 4.07
C ALA A 334 8.25 -0.41 4.99
N ASP A 335 7.13 -0.93 5.50
CA ASP A 335 7.14 -2.11 6.38
C ASP A 335 7.58 -3.38 5.64
N LEU A 336 7.06 -3.59 4.42
CA LEU A 336 7.43 -4.74 3.62
C LEU A 336 8.89 -4.64 3.14
N ALA A 337 9.37 -3.44 2.80
CA ALA A 337 10.78 -3.23 2.46
C ALA A 337 11.71 -3.56 3.63
N ALA A 338 11.36 -3.14 4.85
CA ALA A 338 12.09 -3.50 6.06
C ALA A 338 12.16 -5.02 6.23
N LYS A 339 11.02 -5.70 6.10
CA LYS A 339 10.92 -7.15 6.22
C LYS A 339 11.76 -7.87 5.15
N MET A 340 11.67 -7.43 3.88
CA MET A 340 12.46 -7.98 2.77
C MET A 340 13.97 -7.83 2.98
N GLY A 341 14.42 -6.67 3.44
CA GLY A 341 15.83 -6.38 3.65
C GLY A 341 16.43 -7.09 4.87
N GLN A 342 15.61 -7.45 5.87
CA GLN A 342 16.02 -8.19 7.06
C GLN A 342 16.08 -9.70 6.84
N LEU A 343 15.36 -10.23 5.85
CA LEU A 343 15.43 -11.63 5.43
C LEU A 343 16.66 -11.85 4.55
N GLN A 344 17.69 -12.47 5.13
CA GLN A 344 18.94 -12.86 4.47
C GLN A 344 18.98 -14.35 4.21
#